data_0eab36e321d4b006e0a3c93e973fec5a
#
_entry.id   0eab36e321d4b006e0a3c93e973fec5a
#
_cell.length_a   1.000
_cell.length_b   1.000
_cell.length_c   1.000
_cell.angle_alpha   90.00
_cell.angle_beta   90.00
_cell.angle_gamma   90.00
#
_symmetry.space_group_name_H-M   'P 1'
#
loop_
_entity.id
_entity.type
_entity.pdbx_description
1 polymer ?
#
loop_
_entity_poly.entity_id
_entity_poly.type
_entity_poly.pdbx_seq_one_letter_code
_entity_poly.pdbx_strand_id
1 'polypeptide(L)'
;MPPGPRTPALAQAAMYTRDPLGFLARHQRRFGDIFTIKFPYFGRLVYVARPDLVKAVFTGSPTVFHAGEANATVLEPALGPNSVLTLDDEPHMRQRKLLLPPFHGERVQRYGELIVEATRSEMGSWPVGEPFAIRPHTQRITLAVIMRAVFGVHDEDRLRRFEGLIDDFARRVGLITTFPFLRRSLGRFSPWARFVRSREALDAFIYEEIALRRAEPGREERDDILSLLLGARDEDGEPMNDQELRDELVTVLGAGHETTATGLAWAVERLTRNPSVLAKLRDSIAAGEEDYLAATVKETLRARPVIADIARKLTAPATIDGYEFAAGTFVLPAIAALHYREDLFPEPEQFRPERFLDGQADNYAWIPFGGGIRRCIGAAFAEYEMRTILREFVTQADLRAAAPAAEKVRVRNITMAPSKGGLVVLERPI
;
A
#
# COMPACT_ATOMS: atom_id res chain seq x y z
N MET A 1 -8.79 -5.21 29.52
CA MET A 1 -7.76 -5.15 28.45
C MET A 1 -7.22 -6.54 28.15
N PRO A 2 -7.12 -6.96 26.90
CA PRO A 2 -6.55 -8.25 26.52
C PRO A 2 -5.10 -8.42 26.98
N PRO A 3 -4.61 -9.69 27.11
CA PRO A 3 -3.24 -9.97 27.54
C PRO A 3 -2.21 -9.41 26.53
N GLY A 4 -0.97 -9.24 27.00
CA GLY A 4 0.12 -8.75 26.15
C GLY A 4 1.48 -8.78 26.85
N PRO A 5 2.58 -8.49 26.13
CA PRO A 5 3.92 -8.52 26.70
C PRO A 5 4.11 -7.46 27.79
N ARG A 6 4.87 -7.83 28.82
CA ARG A 6 5.21 -6.94 29.94
C ARG A 6 6.43 -6.06 29.67
N THR A 7 7.12 -6.27 28.55
CA THR A 7 8.31 -5.49 28.16
C THR A 7 7.98 -4.01 27.94
N PRO A 8 8.94 -3.09 28.13
CA PRO A 8 8.74 -1.67 27.87
C PRO A 8 8.32 -1.36 26.42
N ALA A 9 7.55 -0.29 26.22
CA ALA A 9 7.04 0.11 24.90
C ALA A 9 8.14 0.29 23.83
N LEU A 10 9.28 0.88 24.21
CA LEU A 10 10.44 1.04 23.32
C LEU A 10 11.00 -0.31 22.85
N ALA A 11 11.07 -1.30 23.74
CA ALA A 11 11.53 -2.64 23.37
C ALA A 11 10.55 -3.34 22.43
N GLN A 12 9.23 -3.19 22.68
CA GLN A 12 8.20 -3.71 21.79
C GLN A 12 8.26 -3.07 20.40
N ALA A 13 8.41 -1.75 20.32
CA ALA A 13 8.57 -1.03 19.06
C ALA A 13 9.83 -1.45 18.31
N ALA A 14 10.96 -1.62 18.99
CA ALA A 14 12.21 -2.09 18.37
C ALA A 14 12.08 -3.53 17.82
N MET A 15 11.43 -4.42 18.57
CA MET A 15 11.17 -5.80 18.10
C MET A 15 10.23 -5.83 16.90
N TYR A 16 9.17 -5.03 16.93
CA TYR A 16 8.23 -4.88 15.81
C TYR A 16 8.96 -4.33 14.55
N THR A 17 9.70 -3.25 14.69
CA THR A 17 10.42 -2.65 13.55
C THR A 17 11.43 -3.61 12.91
N ARG A 18 12.05 -4.48 13.74
CA ARG A 18 13.03 -5.46 13.27
C ARG A 18 12.41 -6.63 12.51
N ASP A 19 11.23 -7.09 12.93
CA ASP A 19 10.55 -8.28 12.40
C ASP A 19 9.04 -8.18 12.66
N PRO A 20 8.30 -7.34 11.91
CA PRO A 20 6.88 -7.12 12.16
C PRO A 20 6.04 -8.39 11.96
N LEU A 21 6.34 -9.20 10.94
CA LEU A 21 5.62 -10.45 10.65
C LEU A 21 5.77 -11.44 11.81
N GLY A 22 7.01 -11.79 12.13
CA GLY A 22 7.27 -12.74 13.20
C GLY A 22 6.89 -12.19 14.59
N PHE A 23 6.96 -10.87 14.81
CA PHE A 23 6.53 -10.25 16.06
C PHE A 23 5.02 -10.46 16.27
N LEU A 24 4.19 -10.08 15.31
CA LEU A 24 2.73 -10.22 15.41
C LEU A 24 2.29 -11.69 15.48
N ALA A 25 2.85 -12.56 14.63
CA ALA A 25 2.54 -13.98 14.64
C ALA A 25 2.93 -14.67 15.96
N ARG A 26 4.10 -14.34 16.55
CA ARG A 26 4.52 -14.88 17.87
C ARG A 26 3.60 -14.40 18.99
N HIS A 27 3.15 -13.15 18.95
CA HIS A 27 2.26 -12.61 19.99
C HIS A 27 0.86 -13.21 19.88
N GLN A 28 0.33 -13.39 18.68
CA GLN A 28 -0.92 -14.10 18.45
C GLN A 28 -0.87 -15.53 19.00
N ARG A 29 0.18 -16.32 18.66
CA ARG A 29 0.33 -17.68 19.21
C ARG A 29 0.45 -17.73 20.73
N ARG A 30 1.06 -16.71 21.35
CA ARG A 30 1.32 -16.66 22.79
C ARG A 30 0.14 -16.16 23.60
N PHE A 31 -0.58 -15.16 23.10
CA PHE A 31 -1.60 -14.45 23.87
C PHE A 31 -3.03 -14.68 23.36
N GLY A 32 -3.20 -15.40 22.24
CA GLY A 32 -4.48 -15.66 21.60
C GLY A 32 -4.82 -14.64 20.53
N ASP A 33 -6.06 -14.70 20.08
CA ASP A 33 -6.55 -13.99 18.90
C ASP A 33 -6.83 -12.49 19.14
N ILE A 34 -6.83 -12.07 20.40
CA ILE A 34 -6.91 -10.68 20.79
C ILE A 34 -5.84 -10.40 21.84
N PHE A 35 -4.97 -9.43 21.58
CA PHE A 35 -3.83 -9.12 22.43
C PHE A 35 -3.46 -7.64 22.38
N THR A 36 -2.72 -7.18 23.39
CA THR A 36 -2.34 -5.77 23.53
C THR A 36 -0.83 -5.59 23.36
N ILE A 37 -0.43 -4.67 22.49
CA ILE A 37 0.96 -4.20 22.33
C ILE A 37 1.06 -2.75 22.80
N LYS A 38 2.23 -2.37 23.32
CA LYS A 38 2.51 -0.98 23.75
C LYS A 38 3.48 -0.33 22.77
N PHE A 39 3.08 0.80 22.20
CA PHE A 39 3.95 1.62 21.38
C PHE A 39 4.21 2.99 21.99
N PRO A 40 5.42 3.53 21.86
CA PRO A 40 5.67 4.93 22.20
C PRO A 40 4.70 5.84 21.43
N TYR A 41 4.23 6.90 22.06
CA TYR A 41 3.26 7.89 21.55
C TYR A 41 1.83 7.39 21.34
N PHE A 42 1.62 6.14 20.92
CA PHE A 42 0.29 5.56 20.68
C PHE A 42 -0.30 4.87 21.93
N GLY A 43 0.53 4.57 22.92
CA GLY A 43 0.10 3.88 24.13
C GLY A 43 -0.20 2.39 23.87
N ARG A 44 -1.39 1.95 24.24
CA ARG A 44 -1.84 0.55 24.11
C ARG A 44 -2.64 0.37 22.85
N LEU A 45 -2.20 -0.54 21.99
CA LEU A 45 -2.84 -0.94 20.76
C LEU A 45 -3.39 -2.36 20.92
N VAL A 46 -4.68 -2.56 20.64
CA VAL A 46 -5.36 -3.85 20.72
C VAL A 46 -5.36 -4.49 19.35
N TYR A 47 -4.68 -5.61 19.19
CA TYR A 47 -4.62 -6.37 17.94
C TYR A 47 -5.68 -7.46 17.93
N VAL A 48 -6.34 -7.65 16.78
CA VAL A 48 -7.28 -8.74 16.52
C VAL A 48 -6.80 -9.56 15.33
N ALA A 49 -6.76 -10.90 15.46
CA ALA A 49 -6.17 -11.83 14.50
C ALA A 49 -7.05 -13.07 14.27
N ARG A 50 -8.38 -12.95 14.36
CA ARG A 50 -9.37 -13.98 14.04
C ARG A 50 -10.39 -13.41 13.04
N PRO A 51 -10.78 -14.14 11.99
CA PRO A 51 -11.60 -13.59 10.90
C PRO A 51 -12.91 -12.93 11.36
N ASP A 52 -13.63 -13.53 12.31
CA ASP A 52 -14.87 -12.99 12.84
C ASP A 52 -14.65 -11.66 13.63
N LEU A 53 -13.56 -11.55 14.39
CA LEU A 53 -13.19 -10.30 15.07
C LEU A 53 -12.76 -9.22 14.08
N VAL A 54 -12.01 -9.60 13.07
CA VAL A 54 -11.64 -8.71 11.95
C VAL A 54 -12.89 -8.21 11.24
N LYS A 55 -13.84 -9.12 10.95
CA LYS A 55 -15.14 -8.76 10.39
C LYS A 55 -15.87 -7.77 11.27
N ALA A 56 -15.97 -8.05 12.58
CA ALA A 56 -16.65 -7.17 13.53
C ALA A 56 -16.05 -5.75 13.55
N VAL A 57 -14.71 -5.62 13.46
CA VAL A 57 -14.04 -4.31 13.40
C VAL A 57 -14.28 -3.61 12.07
N PHE A 58 -14.29 -4.33 10.94
CA PHE A 58 -14.46 -3.72 9.62
C PHE A 58 -15.90 -3.37 9.26
N THR A 59 -16.87 -4.10 9.82
CA THR A 59 -18.31 -3.91 9.56
C THR A 59 -19.05 -3.30 10.76
N GLY A 60 -18.34 -3.00 11.84
CA GLY A 60 -18.87 -2.24 12.96
C GLY A 60 -19.32 -0.84 12.54
N SER A 61 -20.09 -0.17 13.41
CA SER A 61 -20.59 1.19 13.11
C SER A 61 -19.45 2.10 12.66
N PRO A 62 -19.51 2.70 11.46
CA PRO A 62 -18.49 3.63 11.00
C PRO A 62 -18.31 4.83 11.92
N THR A 63 -19.35 5.25 12.64
CA THR A 63 -19.30 6.33 13.63
C THR A 63 -18.60 5.93 14.93
N VAL A 64 -18.34 4.64 15.14
CA VAL A 64 -17.61 4.13 16.32
C VAL A 64 -16.19 3.73 15.97
N PHE A 65 -15.97 3.09 14.83
CA PHE A 65 -14.67 2.58 14.41
C PHE A 65 -14.00 3.52 13.38
N HIS A 66 -13.51 4.67 13.84
CA HIS A 66 -12.90 5.69 12.98
C HIS A 66 -11.54 5.24 12.44
N ALA A 67 -11.39 5.25 11.14
CA ALA A 67 -10.11 5.00 10.45
C ALA A 67 -9.37 6.32 10.18
N GLY A 68 -10.10 7.38 9.80
CA GLY A 68 -9.53 8.68 9.52
C GLY A 68 -8.83 9.26 10.73
N GLU A 69 -9.49 9.27 11.89
CA GLU A 69 -8.90 9.75 13.15
C GLU A 69 -7.67 8.92 13.58
N ALA A 70 -7.70 7.59 13.31
CA ALA A 70 -6.54 6.73 13.57
C ALA A 70 -5.35 7.08 12.64
N ASN A 71 -5.61 7.38 11.39
CA ASN A 71 -4.61 7.67 10.37
C ASN A 71 -4.09 9.11 10.43
N ALA A 72 -4.94 10.09 10.78
CA ALA A 72 -4.64 11.52 10.75
C ALA A 72 -3.37 11.86 11.54
N THR A 73 -3.17 11.24 12.72
CA THR A 73 -1.97 11.45 13.53
C THR A 73 -0.67 11.24 12.74
N VAL A 74 -0.66 10.32 11.78
CA VAL A 74 0.52 9.95 11.00
C VAL A 74 0.51 10.58 9.62
N LEU A 75 -0.64 10.57 8.91
CA LEU A 75 -0.73 10.84 7.49
C LEU A 75 -1.17 12.27 7.14
N GLU A 76 -1.96 12.93 7.99
CA GLU A 76 -2.49 14.28 7.69
C GLU A 76 -1.42 15.33 7.33
N PRO A 77 -0.23 15.37 8.00
CA PRO A 77 0.80 16.32 7.60
C PRO A 77 1.28 16.18 6.15
N ALA A 78 1.17 14.98 5.61
CA ALA A 78 1.59 14.66 4.24
C ALA A 78 0.43 14.78 3.23
N LEU A 79 -0.71 14.17 3.55
CA LEU A 79 -1.83 14.02 2.63
C LEU A 79 -2.79 15.21 2.65
N GLY A 80 -2.88 15.90 3.78
CA GLY A 80 -3.86 16.96 4.02
C GLY A 80 -5.10 16.47 4.77
N PRO A 81 -5.93 17.43 5.25
CA PRO A 81 -7.12 17.12 6.06
C PRO A 81 -8.30 16.56 5.24
N ASN A 82 -8.33 16.78 3.91
CA ASN A 82 -9.43 16.33 3.06
C ASN A 82 -9.18 14.98 2.38
N SER A 83 -8.04 14.33 2.66
CA SER A 83 -7.74 13.00 2.14
C SER A 83 -8.75 11.96 2.63
N VAL A 84 -9.23 11.11 1.74
CA VAL A 84 -10.10 9.96 2.08
C VAL A 84 -9.52 9.06 3.16
N LEU A 85 -8.20 9.08 3.38
CA LEU A 85 -7.53 8.32 4.43
C LEU A 85 -7.58 9.00 5.80
N THR A 86 -7.79 10.32 5.87
CA THR A 86 -7.81 11.12 7.11
C THR A 86 -9.22 11.54 7.52
N LEU A 87 -10.20 11.38 6.66
CA LEU A 87 -11.60 11.67 6.90
C LEU A 87 -12.35 10.48 7.50
N ASP A 88 -13.42 10.74 8.25
CA ASP A 88 -14.40 9.77 8.74
C ASP A 88 -15.81 10.18 8.35
N ASP A 89 -16.79 9.35 8.65
CA ASP A 89 -18.24 9.56 8.48
C ASP A 89 -18.66 10.04 7.09
N GLU A 90 -19.55 11.01 7.01
CA GLU A 90 -20.09 11.55 5.77
C GLU A 90 -19.04 12.18 4.85
N PRO A 91 -18.10 13.02 5.33
CA PRO A 91 -17.01 13.53 4.50
C PRO A 91 -16.17 12.43 3.85
N HIS A 92 -15.84 11.35 4.57
CA HIS A 92 -15.17 10.20 3.98
C HIS A 92 -16.02 9.55 2.87
N MET A 93 -17.30 9.33 3.12
CA MET A 93 -18.16 8.67 2.14
C MET A 93 -18.32 9.51 0.87
N ARG A 94 -18.42 10.84 1.01
CA ARG A 94 -18.44 11.78 -0.11
C ARG A 94 -17.16 11.65 -0.96
N GLN A 95 -16.00 11.78 -0.35
CA GLN A 95 -14.71 11.67 -1.06
C GLN A 95 -14.55 10.28 -1.69
N ARG A 96 -14.88 9.22 -0.96
CA ARG A 96 -14.81 7.86 -1.47
C ARG A 96 -15.67 7.64 -2.71
N LYS A 97 -16.92 8.14 -2.74
CA LYS A 97 -17.81 8.02 -3.89
C LYS A 97 -17.25 8.74 -5.12
N LEU A 98 -16.66 9.92 -4.93
CA LEU A 98 -16.03 10.69 -6.01
C LEU A 98 -14.78 10.00 -6.57
N LEU A 99 -14.00 9.32 -5.71
CA LEU A 99 -12.76 8.64 -6.09
C LEU A 99 -12.95 7.25 -6.71
N LEU A 100 -14.07 6.57 -6.43
CA LEU A 100 -14.26 5.17 -6.85
C LEU A 100 -14.26 4.93 -8.37
N PRO A 101 -14.93 5.77 -9.20
CA PRO A 101 -15.14 5.47 -10.62
C PRO A 101 -13.87 5.24 -11.43
N PRO A 102 -12.75 5.97 -11.24
CA PRO A 102 -11.51 5.74 -11.99
C PRO A 102 -10.85 4.37 -11.74
N PHE A 103 -11.09 3.74 -10.59
CA PHE A 103 -10.39 2.53 -10.15
C PHE A 103 -11.20 1.24 -10.33
N HIS A 104 -12.35 1.29 -11.01
CA HIS A 104 -13.25 0.14 -11.14
C HIS A 104 -13.66 -0.14 -12.59
N GLY A 105 -14.03 -1.41 -12.83
CA GLY A 105 -14.57 -1.87 -14.11
C GLY A 105 -13.54 -1.88 -15.25
N GLU A 106 -14.02 -1.68 -16.47
CA GLU A 106 -13.23 -1.73 -17.70
C GLU A 106 -12.14 -0.65 -17.78
N ARG A 107 -12.28 0.45 -17.01
CA ARG A 107 -11.29 1.53 -17.00
C ARG A 107 -9.91 1.06 -16.55
N VAL A 108 -9.84 0.14 -15.61
CA VAL A 108 -8.57 -0.41 -15.15
C VAL A 108 -7.81 -1.10 -16.30
N GLN A 109 -8.53 -1.74 -17.22
CA GLN A 109 -7.91 -2.44 -18.35
C GLN A 109 -7.31 -1.48 -19.39
N ARG A 110 -7.84 -0.26 -19.49
CA ARG A 110 -7.32 0.77 -20.41
C ARG A 110 -5.89 1.20 -20.09
N TYR A 111 -5.46 1.02 -18.85
CA TYR A 111 -4.06 1.30 -18.45
C TYR A 111 -3.08 0.18 -18.82
N GLY A 112 -3.56 -0.93 -19.42
CA GLY A 112 -2.74 -2.12 -19.68
C GLY A 112 -1.54 -1.84 -20.59
N GLU A 113 -1.76 -1.16 -21.73
CA GLU A 113 -0.70 -0.82 -22.66
C GLU A 113 0.34 0.11 -22.03
N LEU A 114 -0.11 1.10 -21.28
CA LEU A 114 0.73 2.03 -20.56
C LEU A 114 1.60 1.32 -19.50
N ILE A 115 1.03 0.35 -18.78
CA ILE A 115 1.77 -0.45 -17.80
C ILE A 115 2.85 -1.30 -18.49
N VAL A 116 2.52 -1.93 -19.62
CA VAL A 116 3.47 -2.73 -20.41
C VAL A 116 4.61 -1.85 -20.94
N GLU A 117 4.28 -0.69 -21.54
CA GLU A 117 5.27 0.25 -22.05
C GLU A 117 6.24 0.72 -20.97
N ALA A 118 5.72 1.21 -19.83
CA ALA A 118 6.53 1.65 -18.70
C ALA A 118 7.42 0.53 -18.16
N THR A 119 6.88 -0.70 -18.10
CA THR A 119 7.61 -1.87 -17.62
C THR A 119 8.77 -2.22 -18.57
N ARG A 120 8.53 -2.32 -19.87
CA ARG A 120 9.56 -2.67 -20.86
C ARG A 120 10.63 -1.60 -20.94
N SER A 121 10.25 -0.33 -20.92
CA SER A 121 11.18 0.79 -20.89
C SER A 121 12.16 0.70 -19.72
N GLU A 122 11.65 0.44 -18.52
CA GLU A 122 12.49 0.31 -17.32
C GLU A 122 13.35 -0.95 -17.35
N MET A 123 12.83 -2.07 -17.82
CA MET A 123 13.59 -3.33 -17.96
C MET A 123 14.82 -3.18 -18.87
N GLY A 124 14.74 -2.32 -19.89
CA GLY A 124 15.87 -1.99 -20.78
C GLY A 124 17.07 -1.37 -20.05
N SER A 125 16.89 -0.85 -18.85
CA SER A 125 17.96 -0.28 -18.01
C SER A 125 18.62 -1.27 -17.05
N TRP A 126 18.14 -2.51 -16.98
CA TRP A 126 18.61 -3.48 -15.99
C TRP A 126 20.02 -3.98 -16.30
N PRO A 127 20.93 -4.03 -15.30
CA PRO A 127 22.26 -4.56 -15.50
C PRO A 127 22.23 -6.08 -15.70
N VAL A 128 22.95 -6.58 -16.71
CA VAL A 128 23.07 -8.01 -17.00
C VAL A 128 24.27 -8.57 -16.29
N GLY A 129 24.11 -9.70 -15.58
CA GLY A 129 25.17 -10.42 -14.89
C GLY A 129 25.56 -9.86 -13.51
N GLU A 130 25.10 -8.67 -13.16
CA GLU A 130 25.43 -8.01 -11.90
C GLU A 130 24.24 -8.01 -10.92
N PRO A 131 24.50 -8.13 -9.59
CA PRO A 131 23.44 -8.01 -8.60
C PRO A 131 22.87 -6.59 -8.52
N PHE A 132 21.55 -6.47 -8.55
CA PHE A 132 20.86 -5.20 -8.35
C PHE A 132 19.59 -5.38 -7.50
N ALA A 133 19.11 -4.30 -6.89
CA ALA A 133 17.87 -4.28 -6.13
C ALA A 133 16.69 -4.02 -7.07
N ILE A 134 15.70 -4.91 -7.12
CA ILE A 134 14.54 -4.76 -8.01
C ILE A 134 13.59 -3.64 -7.57
N ARG A 135 13.49 -3.35 -6.27
CA ARG A 135 12.54 -2.36 -5.74
C ARG A 135 12.69 -0.95 -6.31
N PRO A 136 13.87 -0.35 -6.49
CA PRO A 136 14.00 0.94 -7.17
C PRO A 136 13.44 0.93 -8.60
N HIS A 137 13.57 -0.18 -9.32
CA HIS A 137 13.03 -0.36 -10.66
C HIS A 137 11.50 -0.46 -10.64
N THR A 138 10.94 -1.28 -9.73
CA THR A 138 9.48 -1.35 -9.57
C THR A 138 8.89 -0.01 -9.13
N GLN A 139 9.61 0.79 -8.34
CA GLN A 139 9.20 2.15 -7.99
C GLN A 139 9.15 3.08 -9.22
N ARG A 140 10.15 3.05 -10.11
CA ARG A 140 10.12 3.86 -11.34
C ARG A 140 8.97 3.44 -12.27
N ILE A 141 8.72 2.12 -12.40
CA ILE A 141 7.58 1.63 -13.19
C ILE A 141 6.26 2.15 -12.62
N THR A 142 5.99 1.89 -11.35
CA THR A 142 4.71 2.28 -10.73
C THR A 142 4.54 3.81 -10.65
N LEU A 143 5.64 4.57 -10.52
CA LEU A 143 5.59 6.03 -10.57
C LEU A 143 5.25 6.53 -11.99
N ALA A 144 5.88 5.98 -13.02
CA ALA A 144 5.57 6.32 -14.41
C ALA A 144 4.11 5.98 -14.76
N VAL A 145 3.62 4.81 -14.29
CA VAL A 145 2.22 4.40 -14.47
C VAL A 145 1.27 5.38 -13.77
N ILE A 146 1.50 5.67 -12.50
CA ILE A 146 0.60 6.54 -11.72
C ILE A 146 0.58 7.96 -12.28
N MET A 147 1.72 8.48 -12.74
CA MET A 147 1.81 9.81 -13.33
C MET A 147 0.99 9.93 -14.61
N ARG A 148 1.10 8.96 -15.49
CA ARG A 148 0.35 8.93 -16.75
C ARG A 148 -1.13 8.65 -16.50
N ALA A 149 -1.46 7.72 -15.58
CA ALA A 149 -2.84 7.38 -15.24
C ALA A 149 -3.55 8.50 -14.46
N VAL A 150 -2.84 9.17 -13.53
CA VAL A 150 -3.45 10.21 -12.67
C VAL A 150 -3.50 11.55 -13.38
N PHE A 151 -2.38 12.00 -13.95
CA PHE A 151 -2.29 13.34 -14.53
C PHE A 151 -2.33 13.35 -16.07
N GLY A 152 -2.28 12.18 -16.73
CA GLY A 152 -2.21 12.12 -18.18
C GLY A 152 -1.02 12.87 -18.75
N VAL A 153 0.08 12.96 -17.99
CA VAL A 153 1.33 13.61 -18.41
C VAL A 153 2.17 12.64 -19.21
N HIS A 154 2.50 13.00 -20.45
CA HIS A 154 3.36 12.23 -21.36
C HIS A 154 4.71 12.92 -21.63
N ASP A 155 4.84 14.18 -21.25
CA ASP A 155 6.08 14.95 -21.41
C ASP A 155 7.14 14.48 -20.43
N GLU A 156 8.29 14.04 -20.97
CA GLU A 156 9.36 13.44 -20.18
C GLU A 156 10.06 14.43 -19.23
N ASP A 157 10.14 15.73 -19.57
CA ASP A 157 10.76 16.73 -18.69
C ASP A 157 9.86 16.99 -17.48
N ARG A 158 8.54 17.01 -17.68
CA ARG A 158 7.57 17.12 -16.60
C ARG A 158 7.58 15.87 -15.71
N LEU A 159 7.67 14.68 -16.29
CA LEU A 159 7.80 13.42 -15.55
C LEU A 159 9.07 13.46 -14.69
N ARG A 160 10.23 13.80 -15.23
CA ARG A 160 11.50 13.91 -14.47
C ARG A 160 11.42 14.96 -13.35
N ARG A 161 10.83 16.12 -13.62
CA ARG A 161 10.62 17.17 -12.59
C ARG A 161 9.78 16.63 -11.44
N PHE A 162 8.70 15.93 -11.74
CA PHE A 162 7.79 15.38 -10.75
C PHE A 162 8.44 14.24 -9.95
N GLU A 163 9.17 13.32 -10.60
CA GLU A 163 9.94 12.26 -9.93
C GLU A 163 10.88 12.86 -8.88
N GLY A 164 11.59 13.92 -9.21
CA GLY A 164 12.45 14.63 -8.26
C GLY A 164 11.69 15.21 -7.06
N LEU A 165 10.50 15.76 -7.28
CA LEU A 165 9.64 16.30 -6.21
C LEU A 165 9.10 15.20 -5.28
N ILE A 166 8.62 14.09 -5.86
CA ILE A 166 8.12 12.93 -5.10
C ILE A 166 9.25 12.30 -4.28
N ASP A 167 10.41 12.11 -4.85
CA ASP A 167 11.57 11.54 -4.16
C ASP A 167 12.01 12.41 -2.98
N ASP A 168 12.06 13.74 -3.16
CA ASP A 168 12.41 14.65 -2.07
C ASP A 168 11.35 14.63 -0.96
N PHE A 169 10.07 14.62 -1.32
CA PHE A 169 8.96 14.52 -0.39
C PHE A 169 8.97 13.19 0.38
N ALA A 170 9.10 12.05 -0.32
CA ALA A 170 9.10 10.71 0.27
C ALA A 170 10.26 10.51 1.27
N ARG A 171 11.45 11.03 0.98
CA ARG A 171 12.59 11.00 1.91
C ARG A 171 12.32 11.75 3.21
N ARG A 172 11.55 12.83 3.18
CA ARG A 172 11.30 13.69 4.34
C ARG A 172 10.09 13.26 5.13
N VAL A 173 9.04 12.78 4.46
CA VAL A 173 7.80 12.36 5.11
C VAL A 173 8.04 11.22 6.11
N GLY A 174 8.89 10.26 5.77
CA GLY A 174 9.20 9.13 6.65
C GLY A 174 9.80 9.55 8.00
N LEU A 175 10.65 10.57 8.00
CA LEU A 175 11.24 11.09 9.24
C LEU A 175 10.18 11.75 10.14
N ILE A 176 9.29 12.54 9.54
CA ILE A 176 8.25 13.29 10.24
C ILE A 176 7.13 12.38 10.76
N THR A 177 6.78 11.31 10.02
CA THR A 177 5.76 10.35 10.42
C THR A 177 6.26 9.43 11.54
N THR A 178 7.53 9.01 11.46
CA THR A 178 8.14 8.12 12.48
C THR A 178 8.40 8.85 13.80
N PHE A 179 8.76 10.14 13.73
CA PHE A 179 9.14 10.94 14.90
C PHE A 179 8.30 12.21 15.01
N PRO A 180 7.07 12.13 15.56
CA PRO A 180 6.16 13.28 15.65
C PRO A 180 6.73 14.49 16.41
N PHE A 181 7.67 14.27 17.33
CA PHE A 181 8.32 15.37 18.05
C PHE A 181 9.19 16.28 17.15
N LEU A 182 9.56 15.81 15.95
CA LEU A 182 10.26 16.61 14.94
C LEU A 182 9.35 17.59 14.20
N ARG A 183 8.04 17.53 14.41
CA ARG A 183 7.03 18.42 13.81
C ARG A 183 7.02 19.82 14.47
N ARG A 184 8.20 20.34 14.76
CA ARG A 184 8.39 21.67 15.37
C ARG A 184 9.26 22.53 14.46
N SER A 185 8.81 23.77 14.24
CA SER A 185 9.62 24.76 13.50
C SER A 185 10.73 25.28 14.40
N LEU A 186 11.93 24.74 14.23
CA LEU A 186 13.16 25.15 14.92
C LEU A 186 14.10 25.88 13.93
N GLY A 187 13.52 26.80 13.14
CA GLY A 187 14.22 27.55 12.10
C GLY A 187 14.25 26.82 10.73
N ARG A 188 14.76 27.54 9.71
CA ARG A 188 14.68 27.13 8.28
C ARG A 188 15.38 25.81 7.94
N PHE A 189 16.29 25.34 8.77
CA PHE A 189 17.05 24.10 8.57
C PHE A 189 16.50 22.90 9.36
N SER A 190 15.45 23.10 10.18
CA SER A 190 14.84 22.01 10.93
C SER A 190 14.25 20.94 10.01
N PRO A 191 14.16 19.68 10.46
CA PRO A 191 13.50 18.61 9.68
C PRO A 191 12.09 18.98 9.24
N TRP A 192 11.33 19.64 10.12
CA TRP A 192 9.99 20.13 9.81
C TRP A 192 9.99 21.16 8.69
N ALA A 193 10.83 22.20 8.77
CA ALA A 193 10.88 23.23 7.75
C ALA A 193 11.34 22.69 6.38
N ARG A 194 12.22 21.68 6.37
CA ARG A 194 12.61 21.00 5.13
C ARG A 194 11.47 20.19 4.54
N PHE A 195 10.71 19.49 5.38
CA PHE A 195 9.52 18.75 4.97
C PHE A 195 8.45 19.69 4.39
N VAL A 196 8.14 20.79 5.08
CA VAL A 196 7.16 21.79 4.61
C VAL A 196 7.53 22.32 3.24
N ARG A 197 8.79 22.71 3.02
CA ARG A 197 9.25 23.18 1.70
C ARG A 197 9.13 22.11 0.61
N SER A 198 9.44 20.84 0.91
CA SER A 198 9.27 19.78 -0.10
C SER A 198 7.81 19.51 -0.41
N ARG A 199 6.91 19.63 0.59
CA ARG A 199 5.48 19.55 0.38
C ARG A 199 4.97 20.72 -0.46
N GLU A 200 5.33 21.95 -0.13
CA GLU A 200 4.95 23.15 -0.88
C GLU A 200 5.40 23.10 -2.34
N ALA A 201 6.59 22.56 -2.61
CA ALA A 201 7.08 22.39 -3.97
C ALA A 201 6.26 21.34 -4.76
N LEU A 202 5.87 20.24 -4.10
CA LEU A 202 4.97 19.22 -4.70
C LEU A 202 3.57 19.80 -4.90
N ASP A 203 3.04 20.53 -3.92
CA ASP A 203 1.72 21.15 -3.97
C ASP A 203 1.64 22.15 -5.14
N ALA A 204 2.69 22.98 -5.32
CA ALA A 204 2.75 23.93 -6.42
C ALA A 204 2.67 23.23 -7.80
N PHE A 205 3.35 22.09 -7.96
CA PHE A 205 3.25 21.30 -9.18
C PHE A 205 1.83 20.75 -9.38
N ILE A 206 1.21 20.20 -8.34
CA ILE A 206 -0.14 19.63 -8.43
C ILE A 206 -1.17 20.71 -8.77
N TYR A 207 -1.09 21.88 -8.13
CA TYR A 207 -1.99 23.00 -8.48
C TYR A 207 -1.76 23.52 -9.90
N GLU A 208 -0.51 23.52 -10.38
CA GLU A 208 -0.20 23.83 -11.79
C GLU A 208 -0.91 22.84 -12.74
N GLU A 209 -0.86 21.52 -12.46
CA GLU A 209 -1.54 20.49 -13.26
C GLU A 209 -3.07 20.64 -13.20
N ILE A 210 -3.64 20.90 -12.03
CA ILE A 210 -5.08 21.16 -11.87
C ILE A 210 -5.51 22.36 -12.73
N ALA A 211 -4.76 23.47 -12.67
CA ALA A 211 -5.09 24.68 -13.43
C ALA A 211 -4.98 24.46 -14.95
N LEU A 212 -3.91 23.79 -15.41
CA LEU A 212 -3.71 23.49 -16.82
C LEU A 212 -4.82 22.58 -17.35
N ARG A 213 -5.15 21.49 -16.60
CA ARG A 213 -6.23 20.57 -17.00
C ARG A 213 -7.60 21.25 -17.03
N ARG A 214 -7.86 22.14 -16.06
CA ARG A 214 -9.13 22.89 -16.03
C ARG A 214 -9.31 23.82 -17.21
N ALA A 215 -8.21 24.39 -17.71
CA ALA A 215 -8.20 25.27 -18.88
C ALA A 215 -8.14 24.51 -20.22
N GLU A 216 -7.90 23.22 -20.23
CA GLU A 216 -7.74 22.41 -21.45
C GLU A 216 -9.10 22.19 -22.14
N PRO A 217 -9.28 22.58 -23.42
CA PRO A 217 -10.47 22.25 -24.19
C PRO A 217 -10.58 20.74 -24.42
N GLY A 218 -11.78 20.18 -24.32
CA GLY A 218 -12.01 18.75 -24.56
C GLY A 218 -11.55 17.84 -23.40
N ARG A 219 -11.25 18.37 -22.22
CA ARG A 219 -10.86 17.60 -21.04
C ARG A 219 -11.86 16.50 -20.65
N GLU A 220 -13.14 16.67 -21.02
CA GLU A 220 -14.23 15.72 -20.75
C GLU A 220 -14.05 14.39 -21.50
N GLU A 221 -13.28 14.42 -22.60
CA GLU A 221 -12.96 13.23 -23.41
C GLU A 221 -11.75 12.45 -22.88
N ARG A 222 -11.07 13.00 -21.88
CA ARG A 222 -9.88 12.35 -21.29
C ARG A 222 -10.24 11.32 -20.25
N ASP A 223 -9.45 10.26 -20.20
CA ASP A 223 -9.63 9.13 -19.28
C ASP A 223 -8.70 9.17 -18.05
N ASP A 224 -7.82 10.19 -17.93
CA ASP A 224 -6.96 10.31 -16.75
C ASP A 224 -7.75 10.70 -15.50
N ILE A 225 -7.24 10.27 -14.32
CA ILE A 225 -7.96 10.42 -13.05
C ILE A 225 -8.22 11.89 -12.71
N LEU A 226 -7.28 12.80 -12.98
CA LEU A 226 -7.45 14.23 -12.72
C LEU A 226 -8.64 14.79 -13.52
N SER A 227 -8.74 14.47 -14.82
CA SER A 227 -9.86 14.89 -15.66
C SER A 227 -11.19 14.35 -15.15
N LEU A 228 -11.22 13.08 -14.72
CA LEU A 228 -12.41 12.46 -14.15
C LEU A 228 -12.82 13.11 -12.82
N LEU A 229 -11.87 13.42 -11.94
CA LEU A 229 -12.15 14.09 -10.66
C LEU A 229 -12.63 15.54 -10.86
N LEU A 230 -12.09 16.27 -11.83
CA LEU A 230 -12.58 17.61 -12.19
C LEU A 230 -14.02 17.59 -12.72
N GLY A 231 -14.43 16.50 -13.37
CA GLY A 231 -15.79 16.28 -13.84
C GLY A 231 -16.74 15.71 -12.78
N ALA A 232 -16.21 15.10 -11.72
CA ALA A 232 -17.01 14.43 -10.69
C ALA A 232 -17.88 15.42 -9.89
N ARG A 233 -19.08 14.97 -9.54
CA ARG A 233 -20.01 15.69 -8.68
C ARG A 233 -20.52 14.76 -7.59
N ASP A 234 -20.73 15.29 -6.41
CA ASP A 234 -21.39 14.57 -5.33
C ASP A 234 -22.91 14.49 -5.50
N GLU A 235 -23.61 13.98 -4.50
CA GLU A 235 -25.08 13.80 -4.54
C GLU A 235 -25.84 15.13 -4.58
N ASP A 236 -25.24 16.22 -4.13
CA ASP A 236 -25.79 17.59 -4.16
C ASP A 236 -25.40 18.35 -5.45
N GLY A 237 -24.63 17.73 -6.34
CA GLY A 237 -24.12 18.31 -7.57
C GLY A 237 -22.85 19.14 -7.41
N GLU A 238 -22.25 19.15 -6.21
CA GLU A 238 -21.07 19.97 -5.91
C GLU A 238 -19.77 19.27 -6.34
N PRO A 239 -18.83 20.02 -6.97
CA PRO A 239 -17.52 19.48 -7.33
C PRO A 239 -16.56 19.42 -6.12
N MET A 240 -15.43 18.75 -6.29
CA MET A 240 -14.28 18.94 -5.42
C MET A 240 -13.69 20.33 -5.59
N ASN A 241 -13.35 21.00 -4.49
CA ASN A 241 -12.53 22.21 -4.52
C ASN A 241 -11.04 21.87 -4.76
N ASP A 242 -10.21 22.89 -5.00
CA ASP A 242 -8.79 22.69 -5.35
C ASP A 242 -7.98 22.02 -4.24
N GLN A 243 -8.31 22.30 -2.98
CA GLN A 243 -7.64 21.68 -1.84
C GLN A 243 -8.05 20.20 -1.71
N GLU A 244 -9.31 19.86 -1.88
CA GLU A 244 -9.77 18.46 -1.91
C GLU A 244 -9.10 17.70 -3.06
N LEU A 245 -9.08 18.27 -4.27
CA LEU A 245 -8.36 17.67 -5.41
C LEU A 245 -6.89 17.45 -5.11
N ARG A 246 -6.19 18.45 -4.56
CA ARG A 246 -4.78 18.33 -4.16
C ARG A 246 -4.57 17.22 -3.16
N ASP A 247 -5.38 17.16 -2.10
CA ASP A 247 -5.25 16.19 -1.03
C ASP A 247 -5.50 14.76 -1.54
N GLU A 248 -6.48 14.58 -2.42
CA GLU A 248 -6.76 13.29 -3.03
C GLU A 248 -5.72 12.87 -4.08
N LEU A 249 -5.21 13.79 -4.88
CA LEU A 249 -4.13 13.49 -5.83
C LEU A 249 -2.84 13.06 -5.11
N VAL A 250 -2.46 13.74 -4.02
CA VAL A 250 -1.33 13.31 -3.19
C VAL A 250 -1.60 11.95 -2.53
N THR A 251 -2.86 11.70 -2.12
CA THR A 251 -3.28 10.43 -1.54
C THR A 251 -3.12 9.29 -2.55
N VAL A 252 -3.66 9.45 -3.76
CA VAL A 252 -3.56 8.45 -4.84
C VAL A 252 -2.11 8.19 -5.22
N LEU A 253 -1.29 9.23 -5.35
CA LEU A 253 0.14 9.11 -5.62
C LEU A 253 0.88 8.32 -4.54
N GLY A 254 0.72 8.72 -3.28
CA GLY A 254 1.42 8.08 -2.17
C GLY A 254 0.98 6.64 -1.95
N ALA A 255 -0.34 6.37 -2.05
CA ALA A 255 -0.90 5.06 -1.84
C ALA A 255 -0.62 4.09 -2.99
N GLY A 256 -0.71 4.54 -4.25
CA GLY A 256 -0.59 3.68 -5.43
C GLY A 256 0.86 3.30 -5.77
N HIS A 257 1.79 4.26 -5.70
CA HIS A 257 3.17 4.06 -6.11
C HIS A 257 3.95 3.10 -5.19
N GLU A 258 4.10 3.44 -3.92
CA GLU A 258 5.00 2.73 -2.99
C GLU A 258 4.49 1.32 -2.65
N THR A 259 3.17 1.14 -2.53
CA THR A 259 2.60 -0.14 -2.12
C THR A 259 2.72 -1.19 -3.20
N THR A 260 2.36 -0.86 -4.44
CA THR A 260 2.46 -1.78 -5.60
C THR A 260 3.91 -2.12 -5.90
N ALA A 261 4.81 -1.13 -5.88
CA ALA A 261 6.25 -1.35 -6.05
C ALA A 261 6.83 -2.32 -5.02
N THR A 262 6.40 -2.20 -3.77
CA THR A 262 6.83 -3.10 -2.68
C THR A 262 6.27 -4.51 -2.87
N GLY A 263 4.99 -4.64 -3.27
CA GLY A 263 4.38 -5.93 -3.59
C GLY A 263 5.10 -6.65 -4.73
N LEU A 264 5.43 -5.93 -5.80
CA LEU A 264 6.22 -6.47 -6.93
C LEU A 264 7.62 -6.91 -6.54
N ALA A 265 8.32 -6.10 -5.72
CA ALA A 265 9.64 -6.47 -5.22
C ALA A 265 9.60 -7.75 -4.39
N TRP A 266 8.55 -7.96 -3.60
CA TRP A 266 8.31 -9.21 -2.90
C TRP A 266 7.94 -10.37 -3.83
N ALA A 267 7.15 -10.14 -4.88
CA ALA A 267 6.81 -11.16 -5.87
C ALA A 267 8.08 -11.70 -6.53
N VAL A 268 8.95 -10.82 -7.01
CA VAL A 268 10.23 -11.21 -7.62
C VAL A 268 11.13 -11.93 -6.62
N GLU A 269 11.26 -11.42 -5.38
CA GLU A 269 12.06 -12.06 -4.34
C GLU A 269 11.55 -13.46 -3.99
N ARG A 270 10.24 -13.66 -3.93
CA ARG A 270 9.64 -15.00 -3.69
C ARG A 270 9.80 -15.92 -4.88
N LEU A 271 9.53 -15.48 -6.09
CA LEU A 271 9.63 -16.31 -7.30
C LEU A 271 11.05 -16.78 -7.56
N THR A 272 12.05 -15.91 -7.45
CA THR A 272 13.46 -16.27 -7.66
C THR A 272 13.98 -17.26 -6.62
N ARG A 273 13.27 -17.45 -5.50
CA ARG A 273 13.60 -18.44 -4.45
C ARG A 273 12.75 -19.70 -4.51
N ASN A 274 11.75 -19.72 -5.36
CA ASN A 274 10.86 -20.86 -5.56
C ASN A 274 10.85 -21.23 -7.07
N PRO A 275 11.94 -21.83 -7.60
CA PRO A 275 12.09 -22.07 -9.04
C PRO A 275 10.97 -22.94 -9.63
N SER A 276 10.43 -23.88 -8.86
CA SER A 276 9.29 -24.71 -9.31
C SER A 276 8.01 -23.88 -9.50
N VAL A 277 7.75 -22.92 -8.61
CA VAL A 277 6.62 -21.98 -8.75
C VAL A 277 6.85 -21.08 -9.97
N LEU A 278 8.08 -20.56 -10.14
CA LEU A 278 8.41 -19.70 -11.28
C LEU A 278 8.27 -20.45 -12.62
N ALA A 279 8.73 -21.71 -12.71
CA ALA A 279 8.55 -22.55 -13.90
C ALA A 279 7.07 -22.74 -14.22
N LYS A 280 6.28 -23.16 -13.23
CA LYS A 280 4.83 -23.35 -13.38
C LYS A 280 4.12 -22.04 -13.79
N LEU A 281 4.54 -20.90 -13.26
CA LEU A 281 4.00 -19.61 -13.67
C LEU A 281 4.31 -19.30 -15.13
N ARG A 282 5.54 -19.57 -15.59
CA ARG A 282 5.92 -19.41 -17.01
C ARG A 282 5.11 -20.31 -17.93
N ASP A 283 4.93 -21.59 -17.54
CA ASP A 283 4.15 -22.57 -18.31
C ASP A 283 2.68 -22.14 -18.42
N SER A 284 2.08 -21.68 -17.32
CA SER A 284 0.69 -21.20 -17.29
C SER A 284 0.52 -19.96 -18.18
N ILE A 285 1.44 -18.99 -18.11
CA ILE A 285 1.40 -17.80 -18.98
C ILE A 285 1.56 -18.18 -20.45
N ALA A 286 2.46 -19.12 -20.78
CA ALA A 286 2.66 -19.61 -22.14
C ALA A 286 1.42 -20.34 -22.68
N ALA A 287 0.67 -21.00 -21.82
CA ALA A 287 -0.61 -21.62 -22.15
C ALA A 287 -1.79 -20.62 -22.25
N GLY A 288 -1.58 -19.35 -21.92
CA GLY A 288 -2.63 -18.31 -21.91
C GLY A 288 -3.54 -18.37 -20.68
N GLU A 289 -3.11 -19.05 -19.61
CA GLU A 289 -3.86 -19.21 -18.36
C GLU A 289 -3.54 -18.08 -17.38
N GLU A 290 -4.56 -17.33 -16.96
CA GLU A 290 -4.42 -16.18 -16.06
C GLU A 290 -4.49 -16.54 -14.57
N ASP A 291 -5.11 -17.67 -14.24
CA ASP A 291 -5.47 -18.00 -12.86
C ASP A 291 -4.23 -18.19 -11.97
N TYR A 292 -3.17 -18.84 -12.50
CA TYR A 292 -1.95 -19.06 -11.73
C TYR A 292 -1.17 -17.77 -11.49
N LEU A 293 -1.21 -16.83 -12.44
CA LEU A 293 -0.63 -15.49 -12.27
C LEU A 293 -1.39 -14.71 -11.19
N ALA A 294 -2.72 -14.73 -11.24
CA ALA A 294 -3.56 -14.10 -10.21
C ALA A 294 -3.34 -14.72 -8.83
N ALA A 295 -3.27 -16.05 -8.76
CA ALA A 295 -2.95 -16.78 -7.53
C ALA A 295 -1.55 -16.46 -6.98
N THR A 296 -0.56 -16.27 -7.86
CA THR A 296 0.80 -15.87 -7.48
C THR A 296 0.84 -14.47 -6.85
N VAL A 297 0.08 -13.52 -7.39
CA VAL A 297 -0.05 -12.17 -6.80
C VAL A 297 -0.73 -12.26 -5.43
N LYS A 298 -1.82 -13.01 -5.30
CA LYS A 298 -2.53 -13.19 -4.02
C LYS A 298 -1.63 -13.86 -2.97
N GLU A 299 -0.90 -14.90 -3.33
CA GLU A 299 0.04 -15.57 -2.41
C GLU A 299 1.20 -14.65 -2.02
N THR A 300 1.68 -13.81 -2.93
CA THR A 300 2.68 -12.79 -2.61
C THR A 300 2.17 -11.85 -1.51
N LEU A 301 0.96 -11.33 -1.67
CA LEU A 301 0.34 -10.41 -0.71
C LEU A 301 -0.04 -11.10 0.61
N ARG A 302 -0.29 -12.41 0.62
CA ARG A 302 -0.45 -13.19 1.83
C ARG A 302 0.89 -13.40 2.55
N ALA A 303 1.88 -13.94 1.85
CA ALA A 303 3.16 -14.32 2.43
C ALA A 303 4.03 -13.10 2.79
N ARG A 304 3.83 -11.99 2.08
CA ARG A 304 4.55 -10.71 2.29
C ARG A 304 3.58 -9.54 2.17
N PRO A 305 2.65 -9.40 3.11
CA PRO A 305 1.73 -8.27 3.10
C PRO A 305 2.53 -6.97 3.14
N VAL A 306 2.11 -6.00 2.34
CA VAL A 306 2.79 -4.70 2.26
C VAL A 306 2.53 -3.86 3.52
N ILE A 307 1.35 -4.03 4.13
CA ILE A 307 0.93 -3.37 5.37
C ILE A 307 0.75 -4.44 6.45
N ALA A 308 1.27 -4.20 7.66
CA ALA A 308 1.24 -5.17 8.75
C ALA A 308 -0.11 -5.26 9.46
N ASP A 309 -0.76 -4.12 9.61
CA ASP A 309 -2.01 -3.95 10.36
C ASP A 309 -2.75 -2.69 9.91
N ILE A 310 -4.02 -2.58 10.30
CA ILE A 310 -4.89 -1.45 9.92
C ILE A 310 -5.58 -0.95 11.19
N ALA A 311 -5.40 0.33 11.53
CA ALA A 311 -5.95 0.90 12.75
C ALA A 311 -7.40 1.36 12.62
N ARG A 312 -8.14 1.22 13.72
CA ARG A 312 -9.39 1.93 14.03
C ARG A 312 -9.27 2.55 15.40
N LYS A 313 -9.72 3.77 15.56
CA LYS A 313 -9.84 4.42 16.86
C LYS A 313 -11.31 4.45 17.27
N LEU A 314 -11.60 3.99 18.47
CA LEU A 314 -12.98 4.00 19.00
C LEU A 314 -13.35 5.42 19.41
N THR A 315 -14.48 5.92 18.95
CA THR A 315 -15.07 7.20 19.35
C THR A 315 -16.03 7.05 20.53
N ALA A 316 -16.58 5.83 20.71
CA ALA A 316 -17.46 5.44 21.80
C ALA A 316 -17.01 4.10 22.41
N PRO A 317 -17.46 3.73 23.60
CA PRO A 317 -17.21 2.41 24.17
C PRO A 317 -17.72 1.29 23.24
N ALA A 318 -16.94 0.22 23.11
CA ALA A 318 -17.29 -0.95 22.29
C ALA A 318 -16.86 -2.25 22.98
N THR A 319 -17.62 -3.32 22.75
CA THR A 319 -17.29 -4.67 23.22
C THR A 319 -16.82 -5.53 22.06
N ILE A 320 -15.64 -6.13 22.18
CA ILE A 320 -15.08 -7.04 21.17
C ILE A 320 -14.61 -8.29 21.92
N ASP A 321 -15.12 -9.47 21.53
CA ASP A 321 -14.78 -10.77 22.14
C ASP A 321 -14.87 -10.77 23.67
N GLY A 322 -15.93 -10.15 24.23
CA GLY A 322 -16.15 -10.04 25.67
C GLY A 322 -15.27 -9.03 26.42
N TYR A 323 -14.37 -8.34 25.72
CA TYR A 323 -13.61 -7.23 26.30
C TYR A 323 -14.31 -5.91 26.05
N GLU A 324 -14.48 -5.12 27.09
CA GLU A 324 -14.99 -3.74 27.00
C GLU A 324 -13.82 -2.77 26.78
N PHE A 325 -13.95 -1.92 25.76
CA PHE A 325 -12.99 -0.89 25.42
C PHE A 325 -13.62 0.50 25.52
N ALA A 326 -12.91 1.42 26.15
CA ALA A 326 -13.33 2.81 26.22
C ALA A 326 -13.10 3.53 24.87
N ALA A 327 -13.79 4.65 24.70
CA ALA A 327 -13.47 5.62 23.64
C ALA A 327 -11.96 5.99 23.67
N GLY A 328 -11.37 6.25 22.52
CA GLY A 328 -9.95 6.51 22.35
C GLY A 328 -9.07 5.27 22.21
N THR A 329 -9.61 4.06 22.40
CA THR A 329 -8.86 2.81 22.20
C THR A 329 -8.59 2.57 20.71
N PHE A 330 -7.34 2.20 20.38
CA PHE A 330 -6.98 1.74 19.05
C PHE A 330 -7.17 0.21 18.94
N VAL A 331 -7.92 -0.23 17.94
CA VAL A 331 -8.14 -1.64 17.60
C VAL A 331 -7.57 -1.89 16.20
N LEU A 332 -6.71 -2.91 16.06
CA LEU A 332 -5.93 -3.17 14.86
C LEU A 332 -6.15 -4.60 14.35
N PRO A 333 -6.93 -4.81 13.27
CA PRO A 333 -6.81 -6.02 12.47
C PRO A 333 -5.37 -6.29 12.07
N ALA A 334 -4.82 -7.40 12.55
CA ALA A 334 -3.41 -7.78 12.40
C ALA A 334 -3.22 -8.61 11.12
N ILE A 335 -3.10 -7.96 9.94
CA ILE A 335 -2.94 -8.63 8.65
C ILE A 335 -1.82 -9.67 8.71
N ALA A 336 -0.64 -9.25 9.21
CA ALA A 336 0.53 -10.11 9.30
C ALA A 336 0.31 -11.34 10.19
N ALA A 337 -0.38 -11.18 11.34
CA ALA A 337 -0.67 -12.32 12.21
C ALA A 337 -1.72 -13.26 11.59
N LEU A 338 -2.76 -12.68 10.98
CA LEU A 338 -3.85 -13.43 10.35
C LEU A 338 -3.36 -14.30 9.19
N HIS A 339 -2.55 -13.71 8.30
CA HIS A 339 -2.01 -14.38 7.14
C HIS A 339 -1.00 -15.50 7.45
N TYR A 340 -0.49 -15.54 8.68
CA TYR A 340 0.44 -16.57 9.16
C TYR A 340 -0.21 -17.58 10.13
N ARG A 341 -1.54 -17.59 10.21
CA ARG A 341 -2.29 -18.61 10.98
C ARG A 341 -2.29 -19.94 10.23
N GLU A 342 -1.89 -21.00 10.92
CA GLU A 342 -1.80 -22.34 10.33
C GLU A 342 -3.17 -22.98 10.08
N ASP A 343 -4.16 -22.62 10.91
CA ASP A 343 -5.55 -23.07 10.75
C ASP A 343 -6.27 -22.43 9.55
N LEU A 344 -5.82 -21.25 9.09
CA LEU A 344 -6.35 -20.58 7.90
C LEU A 344 -5.51 -20.88 6.65
N PHE A 345 -4.21 -20.93 6.81
CA PHE A 345 -3.23 -21.15 5.73
C PHE A 345 -2.24 -22.23 6.18
N PRO A 346 -2.53 -23.53 5.98
CA PRO A 346 -1.62 -24.62 6.32
C PRO A 346 -0.22 -24.39 5.74
N GLU A 347 0.83 -24.62 6.53
CA GLU A 347 2.22 -24.35 6.16
C GLU A 347 2.43 -22.89 5.70
N PRO A 348 2.12 -21.87 6.53
CA PRO A 348 2.03 -20.47 6.10
C PRO A 348 3.38 -19.87 5.65
N GLU A 349 4.49 -20.49 6.00
CA GLU A 349 5.83 -20.09 5.56
C GLU A 349 6.13 -20.49 4.11
N GLN A 350 5.44 -21.49 3.57
CA GLN A 350 5.60 -21.92 2.19
C GLN A 350 4.91 -20.96 1.24
N PHE A 351 5.62 -20.59 0.17
CA PHE A 351 5.08 -19.81 -0.93
C PHE A 351 4.39 -20.75 -1.92
N ARG A 352 3.05 -20.82 -1.87
CA ARG A 352 2.23 -21.79 -2.60
C ARG A 352 1.01 -21.11 -3.23
N PRO A 353 1.11 -20.62 -4.47
CA PRO A 353 0.00 -19.98 -5.19
C PRO A 353 -1.27 -20.84 -5.30
N GLU A 354 -1.12 -22.16 -5.33
CA GLU A 354 -2.20 -23.13 -5.43
C GLU A 354 -3.29 -22.97 -4.37
N ARG A 355 -2.96 -22.35 -3.22
CA ARG A 355 -3.93 -21.99 -2.17
C ARG A 355 -5.11 -21.16 -2.68
N PHE A 356 -4.87 -20.41 -3.76
CA PHE A 356 -5.84 -19.47 -4.33
C PHE A 356 -6.48 -19.98 -5.63
N LEU A 357 -6.20 -21.22 -6.05
CA LEU A 357 -6.83 -21.85 -7.22
C LEU A 357 -8.12 -22.61 -6.83
N ASP A 358 -8.11 -23.28 -5.69
CA ASP A 358 -9.17 -24.23 -5.27
C ASP A 358 -10.32 -23.56 -4.51
N GLY A 359 -10.41 -22.23 -4.52
CA GLY A 359 -11.47 -21.47 -3.86
C GLY A 359 -10.98 -20.17 -3.25
N GLN A 360 -11.90 -19.28 -2.91
CA GLN A 360 -11.56 -18.05 -2.20
C GLN A 360 -11.35 -18.37 -0.73
N ALA A 361 -10.20 -17.94 -0.18
CA ALA A 361 -10.07 -17.81 1.27
C ALA A 361 -11.22 -16.92 1.79
N ASP A 362 -11.69 -17.22 3.02
CA ASP A 362 -12.66 -16.34 3.69
C ASP A 362 -12.26 -14.87 3.51
N ASN A 363 -13.21 -14.03 3.13
CA ASN A 363 -12.99 -12.60 2.85
C ASN A 363 -12.33 -11.83 4.00
N TYR A 364 -12.39 -12.36 5.22
CA TYR A 364 -11.77 -11.78 6.41
C TYR A 364 -10.54 -12.55 6.90
N ALA A 365 -10.18 -13.66 6.25
CA ALA A 365 -8.92 -14.38 6.45
C ALA A 365 -7.80 -13.80 5.58
N TRP A 366 -8.10 -13.38 4.34
CA TRP A 366 -7.17 -12.76 3.40
C TRP A 366 -7.54 -11.29 3.19
N ILE A 367 -6.84 -10.40 3.87
CA ILE A 367 -7.19 -8.98 3.96
C ILE A 367 -6.03 -8.01 3.61
N PRO A 368 -5.22 -8.25 2.56
CA PRO A 368 -4.11 -7.34 2.23
C PRO A 368 -4.59 -5.94 1.83
N PHE A 369 -5.84 -5.83 1.40
CA PHE A 369 -6.50 -4.58 1.01
C PHE A 369 -7.48 -4.06 2.07
N GLY A 370 -7.44 -4.60 3.30
CA GLY A 370 -8.40 -4.26 4.34
C GLY A 370 -9.82 -4.77 4.07
N GLY A 371 -10.82 -4.11 4.66
CA GLY A 371 -12.21 -4.55 4.55
C GLY A 371 -13.23 -3.48 4.94
N GLY A 372 -14.53 -3.82 4.74
CA GLY A 372 -15.65 -2.93 5.00
C GLY A 372 -15.64 -1.70 4.08
N ILE A 373 -16.26 -0.62 4.55
CA ILE A 373 -16.35 0.65 3.81
C ILE A 373 -15.00 1.34 3.59
N ARG A 374 -13.95 0.87 4.28
CA ARG A 374 -12.57 1.36 4.19
C ARG A 374 -11.67 0.45 3.35
N ARG A 375 -12.22 -0.55 2.67
CA ARG A 375 -11.43 -1.40 1.76
C ARG A 375 -10.71 -0.53 0.73
N CYS A 376 -9.47 -0.89 0.40
CA CYS A 376 -8.64 -0.15 -0.54
C CYS A 376 -9.40 0.16 -1.85
N ILE A 377 -9.44 1.42 -2.22
CA ILE A 377 -10.11 1.91 -3.45
C ILE A 377 -9.39 1.34 -4.68
N GLY A 378 -8.05 1.35 -4.67
CA GLY A 378 -7.21 0.88 -5.77
C GLY A 378 -6.93 -0.63 -5.78
N ALA A 379 -7.67 -1.47 -5.04
CA ALA A 379 -7.37 -2.91 -4.94
C ALA A 379 -7.37 -3.60 -6.32
N ALA A 380 -8.39 -3.36 -7.14
CA ALA A 380 -8.49 -3.95 -8.48
C ALA A 380 -7.38 -3.43 -9.41
N PHE A 381 -7.06 -2.14 -9.34
CA PHE A 381 -5.97 -1.54 -10.10
C PHE A 381 -4.61 -2.14 -9.68
N ALA A 382 -4.33 -2.23 -8.38
CA ALA A 382 -3.09 -2.79 -7.86
C ALA A 382 -2.90 -4.27 -8.27
N GLU A 383 -3.95 -5.10 -8.17
CA GLU A 383 -3.88 -6.50 -8.62
C GLU A 383 -3.66 -6.60 -10.13
N TYR A 384 -4.32 -5.76 -10.93
CA TYR A 384 -4.15 -5.73 -12.37
C TYR A 384 -2.75 -5.26 -12.76
N GLU A 385 -2.27 -4.16 -12.15
CA GLU A 385 -0.93 -3.63 -12.37
C GLU A 385 0.15 -4.65 -12.00
N MET A 386 0.03 -5.29 -10.82
CA MET A 386 0.97 -6.32 -10.39
C MET A 386 0.99 -7.51 -11.37
N ARG A 387 -0.16 -7.98 -11.84
CA ARG A 387 -0.23 -9.08 -12.81
C ARG A 387 0.42 -8.71 -14.13
N THR A 388 0.12 -7.52 -14.66
CA THR A 388 0.66 -7.05 -15.93
C THR A 388 2.18 -6.90 -15.87
N ILE A 389 2.71 -6.25 -14.84
CA ILE A 389 4.15 -6.06 -14.66
C ILE A 389 4.85 -7.41 -14.41
N LEU A 390 4.28 -8.26 -13.56
CA LEU A 390 4.88 -9.56 -13.23
C LEU A 390 4.94 -10.48 -14.45
N ARG A 391 3.93 -10.43 -15.32
CA ARG A 391 3.94 -11.14 -16.61
C ARG A 391 5.14 -10.70 -17.45
N GLU A 392 5.34 -9.40 -17.65
CA GLU A 392 6.49 -8.89 -18.41
C GLU A 392 7.81 -9.36 -17.80
N PHE A 393 7.95 -9.30 -16.46
CA PHE A 393 9.19 -9.74 -15.79
C PHE A 393 9.50 -11.21 -16.03
N VAL A 394 8.51 -12.11 -15.90
CA VAL A 394 8.75 -13.55 -16.02
C VAL A 394 8.86 -14.05 -17.45
N THR A 395 8.32 -13.29 -18.42
CA THR A 395 8.39 -13.64 -19.86
C THR A 395 9.56 -12.97 -20.58
N GLN A 396 10.08 -11.85 -20.08
CA GLN A 396 11.12 -11.06 -20.78
C GLN A 396 12.48 -11.10 -20.05
N ALA A 397 12.57 -11.67 -18.85
CA ALA A 397 13.80 -11.66 -18.06
C ALA A 397 14.04 -13.00 -17.34
N ASP A 398 15.27 -13.49 -17.42
CA ASP A 398 15.73 -14.61 -16.64
C ASP A 398 16.40 -14.10 -15.37
N LEU A 399 15.61 -14.02 -14.28
CA LEU A 399 16.03 -13.51 -12.99
C LEU A 399 16.32 -14.64 -12.01
N ARG A 400 17.44 -14.53 -11.29
CA ARG A 400 17.73 -15.38 -10.12
C ARG A 400 18.01 -14.57 -8.88
N ALA A 401 17.84 -15.18 -7.71
CA ALA A 401 18.21 -14.56 -6.44
C ALA A 401 19.73 -14.30 -6.39
N ALA A 402 20.14 -13.09 -6.00
CA ALA A 402 21.55 -12.73 -5.89
C ALA A 402 22.27 -13.36 -4.67
N ALA A 403 21.52 -13.87 -3.69
CA ALA A 403 22.08 -14.49 -2.49
C ALA A 403 21.21 -15.68 -2.03
N PRO A 404 21.79 -16.73 -1.38
CA PRO A 404 21.06 -17.91 -0.93
C PRO A 404 19.99 -17.62 0.13
N ALA A 405 20.27 -16.71 1.08
CA ALA A 405 19.37 -16.40 2.17
C ALA A 405 18.21 -15.50 1.73
N ALA A 406 16.99 -15.81 2.19
CA ALA A 406 15.84 -14.97 1.99
C ALA A 406 16.00 -13.57 2.62
N GLU A 407 15.45 -12.55 1.99
CA GLU A 407 15.49 -11.22 2.55
C GLU A 407 14.58 -11.09 3.76
N LYS A 408 15.08 -10.36 4.76
CA LYS A 408 14.28 -9.98 5.92
C LYS A 408 13.31 -8.87 5.54
N VAL A 409 12.22 -8.80 6.28
CA VAL A 409 11.31 -7.66 6.19
C VAL A 409 11.95 -6.45 6.88
N ARG A 410 11.83 -5.28 6.25
CA ARG A 410 12.19 -3.99 6.84
C ARG A 410 11.02 -3.04 6.72
N VAL A 411 10.64 -2.44 7.85
CA VAL A 411 9.63 -1.37 7.83
C VAL A 411 10.23 -0.12 7.19
N ARG A 412 9.54 0.42 6.19
CA ARG A 412 9.84 1.69 5.53
C ARG A 412 8.56 2.54 5.55
N ASN A 413 8.56 3.60 6.32
CA ASN A 413 7.34 4.37 6.60
C ASN A 413 6.25 3.46 7.16
N ILE A 414 5.20 3.19 6.40
CA ILE A 414 4.09 2.29 6.76
C ILE A 414 4.18 0.94 6.03
N THR A 415 5.14 0.75 5.10
CA THR A 415 5.24 -0.46 4.28
C THR A 415 6.28 -1.44 4.80
N MET A 416 6.05 -2.71 4.58
CA MET A 416 6.97 -3.81 4.85
C MET A 416 7.68 -4.22 3.56
N ALA A 417 8.91 -3.77 3.36
CA ALA A 417 9.70 -3.99 2.16
C ALA A 417 10.82 -5.02 2.35
N PRO A 418 11.36 -5.63 1.26
CA PRO A 418 12.58 -6.42 1.33
C PRO A 418 13.75 -5.58 1.85
N SER A 419 14.53 -6.13 2.78
CA SER A 419 15.56 -5.38 3.51
C SER A 419 16.67 -4.81 2.63
N LYS A 420 16.98 -5.51 1.54
CA LYS A 420 17.96 -5.13 0.51
C LYS A 420 17.32 -4.71 -0.81
N GLY A 421 15.97 -4.60 -0.84
CA GLY A 421 15.21 -4.20 -2.02
C GLY A 421 14.92 -5.31 -3.04
N GLY A 422 15.00 -6.58 -2.64
CA GLY A 422 14.82 -7.72 -3.54
C GLY A 422 16.02 -7.88 -4.46
N LEU A 423 17.19 -8.28 -3.91
CA LEU A 423 18.41 -8.44 -4.70
C LEU A 423 18.31 -9.62 -5.67
N VAL A 424 18.49 -9.33 -6.94
CA VAL A 424 18.46 -10.28 -8.05
C VAL A 424 19.62 -10.08 -9.01
N VAL A 425 19.85 -11.05 -9.87
CA VAL A 425 20.74 -10.96 -11.04
C VAL A 425 19.89 -11.24 -12.26
N LEU A 426 19.97 -10.40 -13.27
CA LEU A 426 19.49 -10.68 -14.62
C LEU A 426 20.54 -11.48 -15.35
N GLU A 427 20.28 -12.76 -15.62
CA GLU A 427 21.25 -13.62 -16.35
C GLU A 427 21.24 -13.31 -17.85
N ARG A 428 20.04 -13.13 -18.41
CA ARG A 428 19.82 -12.72 -19.80
C ARG A 428 18.41 -12.14 -19.97
N PRO A 429 18.20 -11.21 -20.90
CA PRO A 429 16.89 -10.95 -21.47
C PRO A 429 16.40 -12.21 -22.20
N ILE A 430 15.10 -12.50 -22.16
CA ILE A 430 14.46 -13.64 -22.88
C ILE A 430 13.98 -13.16 -24.24
#